data_45b3c8b63b6bb09c8d7f1c1e34be42df
#
_entry.id   45b3c8b63b6bb09c8d7f1c1e34be42df
#
_cell.length_a   1.000
_cell.length_b   1.000
_cell.length_c   1.000
_cell.angle_alpha   90.00
_cell.angle_beta   90.00
_cell.angle_gamma   90.00
#
_symmetry.space_group_name_H-M   'P 1'
#
loop_
_entity.id
_entity.type
_entity.pdbx_description
1 polymer ?
#
loop_
_entity_poly.entity_id
_entity_poly.type
_entity_poly.pdbx_seq_one_letter_code
_entity_poly.pdbx_strand_id
1 'polypeptide(L)'
;KILVTGGDIDVISSDDGFNAAGGSSGSGDNHDGFGDSSGSGDNHDGFGGGPGMGGVDMDADNDAYILITGGTININANGDGIDSNGCIGITGGSVYVLGPSDNGNGAMDYGICAAITGGEIVAVGGSGMAQGFGDESTQCSALVNFDEWVDAGETITLTDSDGKEVLSYRVDKKFNSVVISTSDMKQGDNYTLTVGDQNSTFTLDDITYSEGSGGMQRPGGNLDNGGMQRPGGNSDDGNMQRPGGNSDD
;
A
#
# COMPACT_ATOMS: atom_id res chain seq x y z
N LYS A 1 -9.00 17.08 -5.96
CA LYS A 1 -7.66 17.46 -6.40
C LYS A 1 -7.04 18.39 -5.39
N ILE A 2 -5.80 18.12 -4.97
CA ILE A 2 -5.02 18.95 -4.04
C ILE A 2 -3.70 19.31 -4.73
N LEU A 3 -3.33 20.58 -4.66
CA LEU A 3 -2.05 21.08 -5.16
C LEU A 3 -1.38 21.89 -4.04
N VAL A 4 -0.18 21.45 -3.60
CA VAL A 4 0.66 22.15 -2.63
C VAL A 4 1.94 22.62 -3.32
N THR A 5 2.15 23.93 -3.37
CA THR A 5 3.32 24.51 -4.06
C THR A 5 4.33 25.14 -3.12
N GLY A 6 4.07 25.14 -1.80
CA GLY A 6 4.95 25.72 -0.78
C GLY A 6 4.23 26.05 0.51
N GLY A 7 4.93 26.66 1.43
CA GLY A 7 4.44 27.04 2.76
C GLY A 7 4.79 26.02 3.83
N ASP A 8 4.44 26.35 5.08
CA ASP A 8 4.53 25.44 6.23
C ASP A 8 3.10 25.03 6.58
N ILE A 9 2.81 23.73 6.47
CA ILE A 9 1.47 23.18 6.61
C ILE A 9 1.50 22.12 7.71
N ASP A 10 0.70 22.33 8.74
CA ASP A 10 0.48 21.37 9.82
C ASP A 10 -0.99 20.89 9.78
N VAL A 11 -1.21 19.61 9.61
CA VAL A 11 -2.52 18.97 9.59
C VAL A 11 -2.63 17.99 10.76
N ILE A 12 -3.68 18.16 11.56
CA ILE A 12 -4.09 17.20 12.57
C ILE A 12 -5.51 16.76 12.26
N SER A 13 -5.71 15.49 11.95
CA SER A 13 -7.01 14.94 11.58
C SER A 13 -7.40 13.73 12.41
N SER A 14 -8.69 13.63 12.73
CA SER A 14 -9.29 12.42 13.32
C SER A 14 -9.65 11.37 12.26
N ASP A 15 -9.57 11.73 11.01
CA ASP A 15 -9.78 10.93 9.80
C ASP A 15 -8.58 11.16 8.88
N ASP A 16 -8.76 11.22 7.56
CA ASP A 16 -7.67 11.41 6.60
C ASP A 16 -7.02 12.79 6.70
N GLY A 17 -5.72 12.85 6.46
CA GLY A 17 -4.96 14.10 6.46
C GLY A 17 -5.22 14.92 5.20
N PHE A 18 -4.69 14.50 4.07
CA PHE A 18 -5.06 14.99 2.76
C PHE A 18 -5.96 13.97 2.08
N ASN A 19 -7.17 14.37 1.65
CA ASN A 19 -8.08 13.49 0.94
C ASN A 19 -8.50 14.11 -0.39
N ALA A 20 -8.14 13.47 -1.49
CA ALA A 20 -8.58 13.78 -2.83
C ALA A 20 -9.52 12.70 -3.36
N ALA A 21 -10.65 12.52 -2.68
CA ALA A 21 -11.73 11.67 -3.16
C ALA A 21 -12.26 12.19 -4.49
N GLY A 22 -12.46 11.31 -5.45
CA GLY A 22 -13.14 11.62 -6.70
C GLY A 22 -14.57 12.04 -6.38
N GLY A 23 -14.97 13.21 -6.85
CA GLY A 23 -16.38 13.58 -6.84
C GLY A 23 -17.12 12.68 -7.82
N SER A 24 -17.84 11.68 -7.36
CA SER A 24 -18.93 11.13 -8.13
C SER A 24 -19.83 12.30 -8.49
N SER A 25 -19.77 12.77 -9.74
CA SER A 25 -20.84 13.58 -10.31
C SER A 25 -22.06 12.66 -10.46
N GLY A 26 -22.65 12.30 -9.32
CA GLY A 26 -23.92 11.63 -9.27
C GLY A 26 -24.92 12.52 -9.97
N SER A 27 -25.28 12.18 -11.20
CA SER A 27 -26.55 12.54 -11.76
C SER A 27 -27.58 12.23 -10.69
N GLY A 28 -28.15 13.27 -10.09
CA GLY A 28 -29.21 13.13 -9.12
C GLY A 28 -30.40 12.47 -9.78
N ASP A 29 -30.49 11.19 -9.68
CA ASP A 29 -31.77 10.47 -9.79
C ASP A 29 -32.32 10.37 -8.36
N ASN A 30 -33.14 11.37 -8.03
CA ASN A 30 -34.10 11.27 -6.95
C ASN A 30 -34.91 10.01 -7.15
N HIS A 31 -34.53 8.92 -6.50
CA HIS A 31 -35.44 7.80 -6.24
C HIS A 31 -36.02 7.93 -4.83
N ASP A 32 -36.89 8.93 -4.65
CA ASP A 32 -37.96 8.84 -3.67
C ASP A 32 -38.90 7.73 -4.13
N GLY A 33 -38.74 6.54 -3.59
CA GLY A 33 -39.57 5.38 -3.87
C GLY A 33 -39.71 4.54 -2.62
N PHE A 34 -40.54 5.00 -1.66
CA PHE A 34 -41.20 4.10 -0.72
C PHE A 34 -42.05 3.13 -1.50
N GLY A 35 -41.66 1.86 -1.54
CA GLY A 35 -42.42 0.75 -2.14
C GLY A 35 -42.33 -0.45 -1.21
N ASP A 36 -43.23 -0.49 -0.23
CA ASP A 36 -43.64 -1.72 0.45
C ASP A 36 -44.16 -2.72 -0.56
N SER A 37 -43.58 -3.91 -0.64
CA SER A 37 -44.17 -5.07 -1.24
C SER A 37 -43.59 -6.34 -0.67
N SER A 38 -44.35 -6.94 0.25
CA SER A 38 -44.29 -8.33 0.64
C SER A 38 -44.41 -9.25 -0.58
N GLY A 39 -43.53 -10.25 -0.76
CA GLY A 39 -43.63 -11.27 -1.79
C GLY A 39 -42.56 -12.33 -1.73
N SER A 40 -42.84 -13.40 -1.01
CA SER A 40 -42.43 -14.82 -1.16
C SER A 40 -41.23 -15.15 -2.07
N GLY A 41 -40.26 -15.82 -1.45
CA GLY A 41 -39.61 -17.07 -1.82
C GLY A 41 -39.08 -17.21 -3.23
N ASP A 42 -37.76 -17.37 -3.31
CA ASP A 42 -37.18 -18.46 -4.08
C ASP A 42 -35.70 -18.62 -3.72
N ASN A 43 -35.32 -19.86 -3.43
CA ASN A 43 -33.98 -20.32 -3.18
C ASN A 43 -33.09 -20.04 -4.40
N HIS A 44 -32.01 -19.28 -4.24
CA HIS A 44 -30.88 -19.36 -5.13
C HIS A 44 -29.62 -19.83 -4.38
N ASP A 45 -29.28 -21.06 -4.76
CA ASP A 45 -28.08 -21.78 -4.34
C ASP A 45 -26.81 -20.94 -4.53
N GLY A 46 -25.93 -21.04 -3.52
CA GLY A 46 -24.65 -20.37 -3.49
C GLY A 46 -23.76 -20.72 -4.67
N PHE A 47 -23.29 -19.71 -5.37
CA PHE A 47 -22.14 -19.84 -6.25
C PHE A 47 -20.87 -19.65 -5.44
N GLY A 48 -20.08 -20.72 -5.41
CA GLY A 48 -18.80 -20.82 -4.76
C GLY A 48 -17.82 -19.75 -5.24
N GLY A 49 -17.03 -19.26 -4.30
CA GLY A 49 -15.96 -18.32 -4.53
C GLY A 49 -14.97 -18.84 -5.58
N GLY A 50 -14.86 -18.13 -6.69
CA GLY A 50 -13.76 -18.26 -7.62
C GLY A 50 -12.50 -17.61 -7.06
N PRO A 51 -11.30 -18.07 -7.46
CA PRO A 51 -10.04 -17.52 -6.97
C PRO A 51 -9.86 -16.08 -7.46
N GLY A 52 -9.53 -15.22 -6.50
CA GLY A 52 -9.18 -13.83 -6.56
C GLY A 52 -8.89 -13.20 -7.92
N MET A 53 -9.84 -12.46 -8.43
CA MET A 53 -9.51 -11.34 -9.30
C MET A 53 -8.93 -10.26 -8.38
N GLY A 54 -7.68 -9.87 -8.64
CA GLY A 54 -7.07 -8.69 -8.02
C GLY A 54 -8.07 -7.53 -8.14
N GLY A 55 -8.54 -7.05 -7.00
CA GLY A 55 -9.55 -6.01 -6.97
C GLY A 55 -8.98 -4.77 -7.65
N VAL A 56 -9.57 -4.42 -8.80
CA VAL A 56 -9.53 -3.05 -9.26
C VAL A 56 -10.29 -2.27 -8.20
N ASP A 57 -9.66 -1.27 -7.64
CA ASP A 57 -10.32 -0.37 -6.73
C ASP A 57 -11.50 0.26 -7.47
N MET A 58 -12.72 -0.07 -7.04
CA MET A 58 -13.94 0.38 -7.70
C MET A 58 -14.14 1.89 -7.53
N ASP A 59 -13.37 2.51 -6.63
CA ASP A 59 -13.41 3.93 -6.35
C ASP A 59 -12.29 4.73 -7.06
N ALA A 60 -11.43 4.07 -7.85
CA ALA A 60 -10.35 4.71 -8.58
C ALA A 60 -10.89 5.79 -9.55
N ASP A 61 -10.39 7.02 -9.43
CA ASP A 61 -10.78 8.17 -10.23
C ASP A 61 -9.57 8.83 -10.89
N ASN A 62 -9.49 8.75 -12.23
CA ASN A 62 -8.43 9.36 -13.03
C ASN A 62 -8.34 10.89 -12.88
N ASP A 63 -9.38 11.54 -12.39
CA ASP A 63 -9.41 12.97 -12.15
C ASP A 63 -8.97 13.37 -10.74
N ALA A 64 -8.89 12.41 -9.81
CA ALA A 64 -8.38 12.66 -8.46
C ALA A 64 -6.85 12.70 -8.47
N TYR A 65 -6.27 13.68 -7.82
CA TYR A 65 -4.83 13.69 -7.57
C TYR A 65 -4.44 14.59 -6.39
N ILE A 66 -3.31 14.24 -5.78
CA ILE A 66 -2.58 15.08 -4.83
C ILE A 66 -1.19 15.33 -5.43
N LEU A 67 -0.83 16.59 -5.62
CA LEU A 67 0.48 16.99 -6.13
C LEU A 67 1.16 17.94 -5.16
N ILE A 68 2.33 17.53 -4.66
CA ILE A 68 3.17 18.35 -3.77
C ILE A 68 4.45 18.71 -4.53
N THR A 69 4.68 20.03 -4.72
CA THR A 69 5.83 20.55 -5.46
C THR A 69 6.78 21.36 -4.58
N GLY A 70 6.45 21.56 -3.30
CA GLY A 70 7.27 22.30 -2.35
C GLY A 70 6.57 22.54 -1.03
N GLY A 71 7.29 23.12 -0.09
CA GLY A 71 6.84 23.40 1.27
C GLY A 71 7.33 22.39 2.29
N THR A 72 7.00 22.65 3.57
CA THR A 72 7.14 21.69 4.68
C THR A 72 5.75 21.27 5.12
N ILE A 73 5.45 20.01 5.02
CA ILE A 73 4.12 19.46 5.29
C ILE A 73 4.26 18.43 6.41
N ASN A 74 3.56 18.67 7.51
CA ASN A 74 3.44 17.76 8.64
C ASN A 74 1.99 17.29 8.73
N ILE A 75 1.75 16.01 8.66
CA ILE A 75 0.41 15.40 8.75
C ILE A 75 0.42 14.44 9.94
N ASN A 76 -0.59 14.56 10.80
CA ASN A 76 -0.90 13.60 11.85
C ASN A 76 -2.38 13.22 11.73
N ALA A 77 -2.64 12.06 11.11
CA ALA A 77 -3.97 11.57 10.77
C ALA A 77 -4.27 10.24 11.44
N ASN A 78 -5.52 10.02 11.86
CA ASN A 78 -5.96 8.72 12.38
C ASN A 78 -6.59 7.83 11.32
N GLY A 79 -7.05 8.40 10.19
CA GLY A 79 -7.30 7.73 8.92
C GLY A 79 -6.04 7.70 8.07
N ASP A 80 -6.18 7.67 6.76
CA ASP A 80 -5.04 7.74 5.85
C ASP A 80 -4.30 9.07 5.96
N GLY A 81 -2.98 9.02 5.90
CA GLY A 81 -2.19 10.25 5.95
C GLY A 81 -2.39 11.10 4.71
N ILE A 82 -2.18 10.50 3.55
CA ILE A 82 -2.42 11.08 2.22
C ILE A 82 -3.24 10.09 1.43
N ASP A 83 -4.50 10.42 1.12
CA ASP A 83 -5.46 9.60 0.38
C ASP A 83 -5.83 10.25 -0.94
N SER A 84 -5.72 9.49 -2.04
CA SER A 84 -6.18 9.88 -3.35
C SER A 84 -6.84 8.73 -4.09
N ASN A 85 -8.10 8.84 -4.46
CA ASN A 85 -8.73 7.86 -5.35
C ASN A 85 -8.04 7.77 -6.74
N GLY A 86 -7.11 8.66 -7.03
CA GLY A 86 -6.29 8.68 -8.24
C GLY A 86 -4.81 8.55 -7.94
N CYS A 87 -4.05 9.61 -8.24
CA CYS A 87 -2.59 9.60 -8.12
C CYS A 87 -2.06 10.52 -7.02
N ILE A 88 -0.92 10.15 -6.45
CA ILE A 88 -0.10 11.00 -5.57
C ILE A 88 1.21 11.30 -6.30
N GLY A 89 1.55 12.59 -6.41
CA GLY A 89 2.82 13.05 -6.97
C GLY A 89 3.58 13.92 -5.98
N ILE A 90 4.87 13.61 -5.76
CA ILE A 90 5.77 14.48 -4.97
C ILE A 90 6.96 14.85 -5.86
N THR A 91 7.12 16.14 -6.13
CA THR A 91 8.19 16.66 -6.99
C THR A 91 9.13 17.61 -6.24
N GLY A 92 8.84 17.90 -4.96
CA GLY A 92 9.64 18.76 -4.10
C GLY A 92 8.99 18.98 -2.74
N GLY A 93 9.73 19.60 -1.84
CA GLY A 93 9.32 19.85 -0.45
C GLY A 93 9.78 18.78 0.52
N SER A 94 9.41 18.94 1.78
CA SER A 94 9.64 17.99 2.87
C SER A 94 8.30 17.56 3.44
N VAL A 95 7.98 16.28 3.37
CA VAL A 95 6.68 15.71 3.73
C VAL A 95 6.86 14.71 4.85
N TYR A 96 6.22 14.97 5.98
CA TYR A 96 6.26 14.12 7.17
C TYR A 96 4.86 13.69 7.54
N VAL A 97 4.60 12.39 7.47
CA VAL A 97 3.27 11.81 7.68
C VAL A 97 3.30 10.85 8.87
N LEU A 98 2.55 11.19 9.89
CA LEU A 98 2.20 10.31 10.99
C LEU A 98 0.78 9.77 10.71
N GLY A 99 0.70 8.67 9.99
CA GLY A 99 -0.52 7.99 9.61
C GLY A 99 -1.15 7.19 10.77
N PRO A 100 -2.06 6.25 10.49
CA PRO A 100 -2.79 5.51 11.49
C PRO A 100 -1.90 4.58 12.31
N SER A 101 -2.28 4.35 13.57
CA SER A 101 -1.62 3.38 14.47
C SER A 101 -2.38 2.06 14.54
N ASP A 102 -3.04 1.69 13.47
CA ASP A 102 -3.73 0.41 13.26
C ASP A 102 -3.51 -0.07 11.82
N ASN A 103 -4.10 -1.20 11.46
CA ASN A 103 -3.91 -1.82 10.15
C ASN A 103 -5.10 -1.59 9.18
N GLY A 104 -6.03 -0.70 9.52
CA GLY A 104 -7.23 -0.44 8.73
C GLY A 104 -7.04 0.61 7.63
N ASN A 105 -6.01 1.45 7.77
CA ASN A 105 -5.65 2.52 6.85
C ASN A 105 -4.11 2.56 6.68
N GLY A 106 -3.59 3.39 5.78
CA GLY A 106 -2.17 3.56 5.49
C GLY A 106 -1.63 4.97 5.73
N ALA A 107 -0.32 5.14 5.79
CA ALA A 107 0.28 6.48 5.76
C ALA A 107 0.07 7.16 4.42
N MET A 108 -0.01 6.36 3.36
CA MET A 108 -0.37 6.74 2.00
C MET A 108 -1.38 5.73 1.47
N ASP A 109 -2.43 6.20 0.82
CA ASP A 109 -3.38 5.39 0.04
C ASP A 109 -3.66 6.06 -1.30
N TYR A 110 -3.67 5.26 -2.37
CA TYR A 110 -3.95 5.78 -3.71
C TYR A 110 -4.66 4.74 -4.59
N GLY A 111 -5.62 5.23 -5.37
CA GLY A 111 -6.39 4.42 -6.27
C GLY A 111 -5.64 3.99 -7.54
N ILE A 112 -4.71 4.77 -8.08
CA ILE A 112 -4.09 4.52 -9.39
C ILE A 112 -2.57 4.48 -9.30
N CYS A 113 -1.90 5.53 -8.83
CA CYS A 113 -0.44 5.61 -8.82
C CYS A 113 0.10 6.52 -7.71
N ALA A 114 1.36 6.27 -7.32
CA ALA A 114 2.15 7.23 -6.55
C ALA A 114 3.55 7.35 -7.14
N ALA A 115 4.03 8.56 -7.35
CA ALA A 115 5.36 8.83 -7.89
C ALA A 115 6.09 9.91 -7.10
N ILE A 116 7.39 9.70 -6.86
CA ILE A 116 8.29 10.71 -6.32
C ILE A 116 9.40 11.01 -7.31
N THR A 117 9.57 12.29 -7.63
CA THR A 117 10.61 12.77 -8.57
C THR A 117 11.53 13.82 -7.95
N GLY A 118 11.25 14.22 -6.71
CA GLY A 118 12.03 15.18 -5.93
C GLY A 118 11.43 15.41 -4.55
N GLY A 119 12.19 16.05 -3.67
CA GLY A 119 11.79 16.30 -2.29
C GLY A 119 12.23 15.20 -1.32
N GLU A 120 11.69 15.26 -0.12
CA GLU A 120 11.93 14.31 0.96
C GLU A 120 10.60 13.87 1.56
N ILE A 121 10.46 12.58 1.84
CA ILE A 121 9.31 12.06 2.57
C ILE A 121 9.74 11.06 3.64
N VAL A 122 9.11 11.17 4.80
CA VAL A 122 9.00 10.12 5.81
C VAL A 122 7.52 9.95 6.13
N ALA A 123 6.95 8.81 5.74
CA ALA A 123 5.57 8.49 6.06
C ALA A 123 5.53 7.19 6.86
N VAL A 124 4.89 7.24 8.03
CA VAL A 124 4.80 6.11 8.96
C VAL A 124 3.35 5.80 9.29
N GLY A 125 3.04 4.52 9.50
CA GLY A 125 1.68 4.07 9.83
C GLY A 125 1.61 2.59 10.13
N GLY A 126 0.42 2.01 9.99
CA GLY A 126 0.20 0.57 10.06
C GLY A 126 0.64 -0.13 8.79
N SER A 127 1.19 -1.35 8.92
CA SER A 127 1.66 -2.14 7.78
C SER A 127 0.53 -2.82 6.98
N GLY A 128 -0.68 -2.91 7.54
CA GLY A 128 -1.78 -3.67 6.93
C GLY A 128 -2.26 -3.12 5.58
N MET A 129 -2.23 -1.79 5.41
CA MET A 129 -2.62 -1.08 4.18
C MET A 129 -1.46 -0.24 3.62
N ALA A 130 -0.21 -0.53 4.02
CA ALA A 130 0.94 0.26 3.60
C ALA A 130 1.15 0.17 2.08
N GLN A 131 1.30 1.34 1.44
CA GLN A 131 1.62 1.50 0.03
C GLN A 131 2.87 2.36 -0.12
N GLY A 132 3.77 1.97 -1.04
CA GLY A 132 4.97 2.72 -1.42
C GLY A 132 4.79 3.45 -2.74
N PHE A 133 5.85 4.07 -3.23
CA PHE A 133 5.86 4.67 -4.57
C PHE A 133 6.04 3.61 -5.65
N GLY A 134 5.52 3.91 -6.84
CA GLY A 134 5.58 3.05 -8.02
C GLY A 134 6.70 3.41 -9.00
N ASP A 135 6.73 2.68 -10.12
CA ASP A 135 7.78 2.72 -11.13
C ASP A 135 7.84 4.03 -11.94
N GLU A 136 6.80 4.88 -11.85
CA GLU A 136 6.81 6.22 -12.42
C GLU A 136 7.74 7.19 -11.68
N SER A 137 8.29 6.76 -10.54
CA SER A 137 9.25 7.55 -9.75
C SER A 137 10.58 7.66 -10.48
N THR A 138 11.26 8.78 -10.29
CA THR A 138 12.65 9.00 -10.73
C THR A 138 13.60 9.27 -9.58
N GLN A 139 13.08 9.31 -8.35
CA GLN A 139 13.84 9.36 -7.12
C GLN A 139 13.66 8.05 -6.36
N CYS A 140 14.74 7.51 -5.80
CA CYS A 140 14.73 6.28 -5.03
C CYS A 140 13.85 6.38 -3.79
N SER A 141 13.10 5.30 -3.50
CA SER A 141 12.28 5.20 -2.30
C SER A 141 12.28 3.78 -1.74
N ALA A 142 11.96 3.65 -0.45
CA ALA A 142 11.81 2.37 0.21
C ALA A 142 10.53 2.34 1.05
N LEU A 143 9.80 1.23 0.96
CA LEU A 143 8.77 0.81 1.91
C LEU A 143 9.32 -0.34 2.73
N VAL A 144 9.39 -0.15 4.04
CA VAL A 144 9.83 -1.17 5.00
C VAL A 144 8.72 -1.40 6.02
N ASN A 145 8.27 -2.65 6.14
CA ASN A 145 7.29 -3.07 7.13
C ASN A 145 7.98 -3.91 8.20
N PHE A 146 7.74 -3.58 9.46
CA PHE A 146 8.24 -4.32 10.61
C PHE A 146 7.16 -5.28 11.13
N ASP A 147 7.60 -6.44 11.62
CA ASP A 147 6.69 -7.43 12.21
C ASP A 147 6.10 -6.92 13.54
N GLU A 148 6.88 -6.15 14.28
CA GLU A 148 6.46 -5.60 15.57
C GLU A 148 6.22 -4.08 15.48
N TRP A 149 5.25 -3.64 16.27
CA TRP A 149 4.95 -2.21 16.40
C TRP A 149 6.05 -1.48 17.15
N VAL A 150 6.47 -0.35 16.60
CA VAL A 150 7.38 0.61 17.22
C VAL A 150 6.57 1.63 18.03
N ASP A 151 6.98 1.88 19.26
CA ASP A 151 6.31 2.88 20.12
C ASP A 151 6.66 4.31 19.69
N ALA A 152 5.78 5.25 20.08
CA ALA A 152 6.03 6.68 19.85
C ALA A 152 7.29 7.16 20.60
N GLY A 153 8.02 8.07 19.98
CA GLY A 153 9.23 8.67 20.56
C GLY A 153 10.53 8.12 20.00
N GLU A 154 10.46 7.08 19.18
CA GLU A 154 11.63 6.50 18.52
C GLU A 154 12.07 7.35 17.33
N THR A 155 13.36 7.21 16.96
CA THR A 155 13.94 7.88 15.81
C THR A 155 14.21 6.88 14.70
N ILE A 156 13.68 7.17 13.52
CA ILE A 156 14.06 6.50 12.27
C ILE A 156 15.42 7.07 11.84
N THR A 157 16.36 6.20 11.54
CA THR A 157 17.66 6.58 10.97
C THR A 157 17.96 5.72 9.75
N LEU A 158 18.16 6.35 8.60
CA LEU A 158 18.64 5.70 7.39
C LEU A 158 20.13 5.97 7.24
N THR A 159 20.94 4.92 7.14
CA THR A 159 22.38 5.01 6.90
C THR A 159 22.76 4.32 5.60
N ASP A 160 23.77 4.81 4.92
CA ASP A 160 24.40 4.17 3.77
C ASP A 160 25.38 3.06 4.19
N SER A 161 26.00 2.40 3.20
CA SER A 161 26.98 1.31 3.41
C SER A 161 28.23 1.74 4.17
N ASP A 162 28.56 3.01 4.18
CA ASP A 162 29.71 3.57 4.91
C ASP A 162 29.32 3.96 6.35
N GLY A 163 28.06 3.78 6.73
CA GLY A 163 27.49 4.14 8.03
C GLY A 163 27.22 5.64 8.17
N LYS A 164 27.21 6.39 7.06
CA LYS A 164 26.85 7.79 7.06
C LYS A 164 25.33 7.92 7.16
N GLU A 165 24.86 8.78 8.06
CA GLU A 165 23.44 9.12 8.15
C GLU A 165 22.99 9.86 6.89
N VAL A 166 21.98 9.30 6.23
CA VAL A 166 21.34 9.84 5.02
C VAL A 166 20.10 10.63 5.40
N LEU A 167 19.32 10.12 6.38
CA LEU A 167 18.13 10.77 6.90
C LEU A 167 17.91 10.34 8.34
N SER A 168 17.39 11.26 9.16
CA SER A 168 16.98 10.98 10.54
C SER A 168 15.70 11.74 10.86
N TYR A 169 14.71 11.04 11.41
CA TYR A 169 13.42 11.63 11.77
C TYR A 169 12.86 11.02 13.06
N ARG A 170 12.47 11.86 14.02
CA ARG A 170 11.81 11.40 15.25
C ARG A 170 10.32 11.26 15.03
N VAL A 171 9.77 10.10 15.37
CA VAL A 171 8.35 9.76 15.20
C VAL A 171 7.63 9.82 16.53
N ASP A 172 6.69 10.73 16.68
CA ASP A 172 5.90 10.89 17.92
C ASP A 172 4.54 10.15 17.85
N LYS A 173 4.47 9.07 17.08
CA LYS A 173 3.29 8.20 16.94
C LYS A 173 3.72 6.74 16.83
N LYS A 174 2.86 5.80 17.20
CA LYS A 174 3.10 4.36 17.07
C LYS A 174 2.93 3.91 15.63
N PHE A 175 3.83 3.06 15.12
CA PHE A 175 3.85 2.60 13.72
C PHE A 175 4.54 1.24 13.58
N ASN A 176 4.35 0.57 12.44
CA ASN A 176 5.16 -0.57 12.01
C ASN A 176 5.41 -0.61 10.50
N SER A 177 5.19 0.52 9.82
CA SER A 177 5.50 0.71 8.41
C SER A 177 6.16 2.06 8.20
N VAL A 178 7.15 2.12 7.31
CA VAL A 178 7.90 3.33 6.95
C VAL A 178 8.01 3.41 5.44
N VAL A 179 7.54 4.50 4.85
CA VAL A 179 7.88 4.92 3.49
C VAL A 179 8.88 6.05 3.58
N ILE A 180 10.00 5.92 2.93
CA ILE A 180 11.09 6.89 2.98
C ILE A 180 11.66 7.16 1.59
N SER A 181 11.93 8.43 1.30
CA SER A 181 12.64 8.86 0.10
C SER A 181 13.35 10.18 0.33
N THR A 182 14.56 10.28 -0.16
CA THR A 182 15.33 11.52 -0.20
C THR A 182 16.24 11.52 -1.43
N SER A 183 16.65 12.70 -1.89
CA SER A 183 17.55 12.86 -3.05
C SER A 183 18.94 12.22 -2.85
N ASP A 184 19.29 11.88 -1.62
CA ASP A 184 20.58 11.25 -1.29
C ASP A 184 20.54 9.72 -1.45
N MET A 185 19.34 9.11 -1.60
CA MET A 185 19.20 7.70 -1.93
C MET A 185 19.51 7.43 -3.41
N LYS A 186 20.25 6.35 -3.70
CA LYS A 186 20.71 6.00 -5.04
C LYS A 186 20.46 4.54 -5.35
N GLN A 187 20.05 4.28 -6.57
CA GLN A 187 19.93 2.92 -7.09
C GLN A 187 21.30 2.22 -7.12
N GLY A 188 21.34 0.98 -6.71
CA GLY A 188 22.54 0.15 -6.56
C GLY A 188 23.24 0.25 -5.21
N ASP A 189 22.88 1.22 -4.37
CA ASP A 189 23.47 1.39 -3.05
C ASP A 189 22.75 0.55 -1.98
N ASN A 190 23.48 0.25 -0.90
CA ASN A 190 22.96 -0.46 0.26
C ASN A 190 22.61 0.53 1.37
N TYR A 191 21.51 0.27 2.05
CA TYR A 191 21.02 1.07 3.15
C TYR A 191 20.64 0.21 4.34
N THR A 192 20.74 0.79 5.54
CA THR A 192 20.19 0.23 6.76
C THR A 192 19.23 1.24 7.38
N LEU A 193 17.95 0.83 7.52
CA LEU A 193 16.94 1.57 8.25
C LEU A 193 16.89 1.04 9.67
N THR A 194 17.13 1.90 10.66
CA THR A 194 17.12 1.56 12.07
C THR A 194 16.02 2.33 12.79
N VAL A 195 15.27 1.65 13.64
CA VAL A 195 14.22 2.23 14.50
C VAL A 195 14.19 1.50 15.83
N GLY A 196 14.55 2.18 16.92
CA GLY A 196 14.69 1.51 18.22
C GLY A 196 15.63 0.31 18.14
N ASP A 197 15.14 -0.87 18.53
CA ASP A 197 15.90 -2.12 18.47
C ASP A 197 15.74 -2.88 17.14
N GLN A 198 14.89 -2.38 16.22
CA GLN A 198 14.64 -3.01 14.92
C GLN A 198 15.50 -2.38 13.83
N ASN A 199 15.90 -3.20 12.86
CA ASN A 199 16.61 -2.72 11.69
C ASN A 199 16.27 -3.58 10.47
N SER A 200 16.30 -2.96 9.30
CA SER A 200 16.23 -3.61 7.99
C SER A 200 17.38 -3.12 7.13
N THR A 201 18.10 -4.05 6.51
CA THR A 201 19.19 -3.74 5.57
C THR A 201 18.78 -4.21 4.18
N PHE A 202 18.85 -3.33 3.21
CA PHE A 202 18.40 -3.58 1.85
C PHE A 202 19.31 -2.94 0.81
N THR A 203 19.24 -3.48 -0.41
CA THR A 203 19.87 -2.90 -1.60
C THR A 203 18.77 -2.29 -2.47
N LEU A 204 18.95 -1.08 -2.94
CA LEU A 204 18.07 -0.46 -3.93
C LEU A 204 18.43 -0.96 -5.33
N ASP A 205 18.10 -2.22 -5.63
CA ASP A 205 18.35 -2.79 -6.96
C ASP A 205 17.52 -2.11 -8.03
N ASP A 206 16.36 -1.55 -7.65
CA ASP A 206 15.49 -0.74 -8.50
C ASP A 206 15.21 0.63 -7.88
N ILE A 207 14.45 1.47 -8.60
CA ILE A 207 14.08 2.83 -8.12
C ILE A 207 13.21 2.76 -6.86
N THR A 208 12.47 1.68 -6.68
CA THR A 208 11.63 1.43 -5.51
C THR A 208 12.01 0.12 -4.83
N TYR A 209 12.00 0.12 -3.50
CA TYR A 209 12.19 -1.07 -2.67
C TYR A 209 10.97 -1.28 -1.78
N SER A 210 10.58 -2.55 -1.59
CA SER A 210 9.51 -2.92 -0.67
C SER A 210 9.85 -4.21 0.07
N GLU A 211 9.78 -4.17 1.39
CA GLU A 211 10.04 -5.31 2.27
C GLU A 211 8.95 -5.47 3.33
N GLY A 212 8.69 -6.73 3.70
CA GLY A 212 7.80 -7.10 4.79
C GLY A 212 6.40 -7.53 4.35
N SER A 213 5.71 -8.19 5.30
CA SER A 213 4.34 -8.67 5.10
C SER A 213 3.37 -7.53 5.41
N GLY A 214 2.89 -6.86 4.41
CA GLY A 214 1.89 -5.80 4.56
C GLY A 214 1.70 -5.06 3.24
N GLY A 215 0.51 -4.60 3.02
CA GLY A 215 0.18 -3.82 1.84
C GLY A 215 -0.34 -4.63 0.66
N MET A 216 -1.29 -4.04 -0.02
CA MET A 216 -1.74 -4.50 -1.33
C MET A 216 -0.65 -4.11 -2.35
N GLN A 217 0.18 -5.07 -2.76
CA GLN A 217 1.00 -4.87 -3.97
C GLN A 217 0.04 -4.75 -5.16
N ARG A 218 -0.02 -3.58 -5.75
CA ARG A 218 -0.74 -3.41 -7.02
C ARG A 218 0.01 -4.06 -8.18
N PRO A 219 -0.72 -4.62 -9.19
CA PRO A 219 -0.10 -5.26 -10.34
C PRO A 219 0.59 -4.19 -11.21
N GLY A 220 1.88 -4.15 -11.14
CA GLY A 220 2.81 -3.33 -11.91
C GLY A 220 4.25 -3.69 -11.58
N GLY A 221 4.49 -4.25 -10.40
CA GLY A 221 5.79 -4.78 -9.99
C GLY A 221 6.04 -6.16 -10.58
N ASN A 222 7.18 -6.31 -11.19
CA ASN A 222 7.69 -7.52 -11.83
C ASN A 222 7.59 -8.71 -10.88
N LEU A 223 6.75 -9.69 -11.22
CA LEU A 223 6.69 -10.97 -10.52
C LEU A 223 7.99 -11.73 -10.83
N ASP A 224 8.99 -11.55 -10.02
CA ASP A 224 10.14 -12.45 -10.01
C ASP A 224 9.65 -13.84 -9.60
N ASN A 225 9.71 -14.73 -10.58
CA ASN A 225 9.24 -16.10 -10.57
C ASN A 225 10.11 -16.96 -9.63
N GLY A 226 9.87 -16.84 -8.34
CA GLY A 226 10.37 -17.79 -7.34
C GLY A 226 9.65 -19.11 -7.51
N GLY A 227 10.24 -20.03 -8.29
CA GLY A 227 9.69 -21.33 -8.62
C GLY A 227 9.33 -22.14 -7.39
N MET A 228 8.05 -22.24 -7.08
CA MET A 228 7.53 -23.30 -6.21
C MET A 228 7.66 -24.64 -6.94
N GLN A 229 8.69 -25.41 -6.60
CA GLN A 229 8.77 -26.82 -6.94
C GLN A 229 7.56 -27.53 -6.30
N ARG A 230 6.63 -27.99 -7.14
CA ARG A 230 5.58 -28.90 -6.72
C ARG A 230 6.22 -30.22 -6.27
N PRO A 231 5.86 -30.78 -5.09
CA PRO A 231 6.23 -32.14 -4.74
C PRO A 231 5.58 -33.08 -5.74
N GLY A 232 6.38 -33.98 -6.33
CA GLY A 232 5.93 -34.97 -7.29
C GLY A 232 4.85 -35.87 -6.68
N GLY A 233 3.67 -35.88 -7.28
CA GLY A 233 2.63 -36.86 -7.01
C GLY A 233 3.00 -38.19 -7.66
N ASN A 234 3.14 -39.20 -6.83
CA ASN A 234 3.35 -40.60 -7.22
C ASN A 234 2.04 -41.09 -7.88
N SER A 235 2.10 -41.43 -9.15
CA SER A 235 1.01 -42.11 -9.85
C SER A 235 1.12 -43.60 -9.59
N ASP A 236 0.36 -44.12 -8.64
CA ASP A 236 0.09 -45.55 -8.53
C ASP A 236 -1.04 -45.92 -9.52
N ASP A 237 -0.60 -46.62 -10.58
CA ASP A 237 -1.49 -47.34 -11.51
C ASP A 237 -2.13 -48.54 -10.82
N GLY A 238 -3.29 -48.34 -10.20
CA GLY A 238 -4.13 -49.41 -9.67
C GLY A 238 -5.10 -49.95 -10.73
N ASN A 239 -4.69 -51.03 -11.37
CA ASN A 239 -5.49 -51.87 -12.26
C ASN A 239 -6.69 -52.44 -11.52
N MET A 240 -7.91 -51.90 -11.73
CA MET A 240 -9.16 -52.54 -11.29
C MET A 240 -9.80 -53.33 -12.43
N GLN A 241 -9.62 -54.65 -12.36
CA GLN A 241 -10.36 -55.64 -13.11
C GLN A 241 -11.85 -55.65 -12.72
N ARG A 242 -12.72 -55.49 -13.70
CA ARG A 242 -14.18 -55.72 -13.54
C ARG A 242 -14.51 -57.22 -13.45
N PRO A 243 -15.35 -57.65 -12.51
CA PRO A 243 -15.93 -59.02 -12.58
C PRO A 243 -17.03 -59.06 -13.65
N GLY A 244 -16.94 -60.11 -14.47
CA GLY A 244 -17.92 -60.39 -15.51
C GLY A 244 -19.29 -60.81 -14.94
N GLY A 245 -20.32 -60.31 -15.58
CA GLY A 245 -21.69 -60.80 -15.35
C GLY A 245 -21.91 -62.11 -16.05
N ASN A 246 -22.45 -63.08 -15.30
CA ASN A 246 -22.97 -64.31 -15.82
C ASN A 246 -24.45 -64.13 -16.11
N SER A 247 -24.84 -64.34 -17.35
CA SER A 247 -26.21 -64.60 -17.76
C SER A 247 -26.39 -66.12 -17.74
N ASP A 248 -27.39 -66.58 -17.07
CA ASP A 248 -28.10 -67.87 -17.40
C ASP A 248 -29.55 -67.84 -16.97
N ASP A 249 -30.41 -68.19 -17.97
CA ASP A 249 -31.82 -68.65 -18.01
C ASP A 249 -32.97 -67.81 -17.45
#